data_08d3253aa022161a6fc8f83acdc315dc
#
_entry.id   08d3253aa022161a6fc8f83acdc315dc
#
_cell.length_a   1.000
_cell.length_b   1.000
_cell.length_c   1.000
_cell.angle_alpha   90.00
_cell.angle_beta   90.00
_cell.angle_gamma   90.00
#
_symmetry.space_group_name_H-M   'P 1'
#
loop_
_entity.id
_entity.type
_entity.pdbx_description
1 polymer ?
#
loop_
_entity_poly.entity_id
_entity_poly.type
_entity_poly.pdbx_seq_one_letter_code
_entity_poly.pdbx_strand_id
1 'polypeptide(L)'
;MKHFYKKAILSVFIAAALFFSSCSENTVTTQQDNLEFSYITSSDTADNIGNLVLDTVKILLKDIKLNVANSSDSTNFKTGPYVLYLNFNTGVNTIGSGYIPVGTYDKIQFEVHKLNTNEIVPDPEFNDGTNTYSVIAKGTYNGVRFVFKSDKSAKQKLNFPNSLVVTETKSNITLHIMPYVWFIDSNNQYMDPNNPLNHNTIDDNIKNNIKENFKAFKDNDKNGIPD
;
A
#
# COMPACT_ATOMS: atom_id res chain seq x y z
N MET A 1 99.42 3.29 23.24
CA MET A 1 98.40 2.24 23.08
C MET A 1 97.03 2.85 23.12
N LYS A 2 96.45 3.17 22.02
CA LYS A 2 95.04 3.69 21.94
C LYS A 2 94.43 3.07 20.72
N HIS A 3 93.49 2.15 20.94
CA HIS A 3 92.60 1.56 19.92
C HIS A 3 91.53 2.50 19.55
N PHE A 4 91.46 2.92 18.32
CA PHE A 4 90.33 3.63 17.73
C PHE A 4 89.37 2.62 17.13
N TYR A 5 88.22 2.47 17.72
CA TYR A 5 87.06 1.77 17.12
C TYR A 5 86.34 2.68 16.14
N LYS A 6 86.40 2.35 14.88
CA LYS A 6 85.56 2.96 13.85
C LYS A 6 84.15 2.37 13.97
N LYS A 7 83.25 3.16 14.38
CA LYS A 7 81.77 2.81 14.32
C LYS A 7 81.31 2.97 12.88
N ALA A 8 80.97 1.87 12.21
CA ALA A 8 80.32 1.86 10.95
C ALA A 8 78.80 2.11 11.24
N ILE A 9 78.26 3.24 10.79
CA ILE A 9 76.84 3.56 10.86
C ILE A 9 76.17 2.89 9.65
N LEU A 10 75.47 1.80 9.91
CA LEU A 10 74.62 1.14 8.92
C LEU A 10 73.32 1.88 8.82
N SER A 11 73.14 2.69 7.79
CA SER A 11 71.86 3.36 7.50
C SER A 11 70.90 2.35 6.93
N VAL A 12 69.94 1.93 7.74
CA VAL A 12 68.79 1.12 7.30
C VAL A 12 67.75 2.08 6.70
N PHE A 13 67.67 2.06 5.38
CA PHE A 13 66.53 2.68 4.67
C PHE A 13 65.30 1.81 4.87
N ILE A 14 64.40 2.25 5.77
CA ILE A 14 63.05 1.69 5.88
C ILE A 14 62.23 2.32 4.76
N ALA A 15 62.06 1.58 3.66
CA ALA A 15 61.09 1.91 2.65
C ALA A 15 59.67 1.67 3.24
N ALA A 16 59.02 2.72 3.70
CA ALA A 16 57.62 2.67 4.07
C ALA A 16 56.79 2.50 2.80
N ALA A 17 56.41 1.27 2.48
CA ALA A 17 55.41 0.98 1.48
C ALA A 17 54.06 1.47 2.02
N LEU A 18 53.63 2.64 1.59
CA LEU A 18 52.26 3.12 1.78
C LEU A 18 51.33 2.22 0.96
N PHE A 19 50.79 1.21 1.61
CA PHE A 19 49.61 0.52 1.09
C PHE A 19 48.46 1.51 1.13
N PHE A 20 48.19 2.18 0.03
CA PHE A 20 46.90 2.78 -0.23
C PHE A 20 45.91 1.63 -0.29
N SER A 21 45.33 1.26 0.85
CA SER A 21 44.10 0.52 0.85
C SER A 21 43.04 1.44 0.19
N SER A 22 42.87 1.22 -1.10
CA SER A 22 41.70 1.72 -1.81
C SER A 22 40.52 1.10 -1.09
N CYS A 23 39.94 1.83 -0.13
CA CYS A 23 38.54 1.62 0.25
C CYS A 23 37.75 1.83 -1.03
N SER A 24 37.41 0.76 -1.74
CA SER A 24 36.28 0.85 -2.65
C SER A 24 35.10 1.22 -1.78
N GLU A 25 34.72 2.47 -1.81
CA GLU A 25 33.37 2.84 -1.38
C GLU A 25 32.45 1.95 -2.19
N ASN A 26 31.91 0.92 -1.53
CA ASN A 26 30.70 0.29 -1.99
C ASN A 26 29.66 1.40 -1.96
N THR A 27 29.55 2.14 -3.05
CA THR A 27 28.38 2.95 -3.31
C THR A 27 27.23 1.98 -3.30
N VAL A 28 26.56 1.89 -2.14
CA VAL A 28 25.23 1.29 -2.06
C VAL A 28 24.39 2.19 -2.95
N THR A 29 24.28 1.82 -4.22
CA THR A 29 23.31 2.40 -5.11
C THR A 29 21.97 2.07 -4.47
N THR A 30 21.38 3.04 -3.76
CA THR A 30 20.01 2.93 -3.30
C THR A 30 19.18 2.72 -4.54
N GLN A 31 18.66 1.51 -4.68
CA GLN A 31 17.84 1.13 -5.81
C GLN A 31 16.60 2.02 -5.79
N GLN A 32 16.43 2.82 -6.85
CA GLN A 32 15.34 3.78 -6.91
C GLN A 32 14.01 3.06 -7.08
N ASP A 33 12.97 3.53 -6.37
CA ASP A 33 11.62 3.01 -6.50
C ASP A 33 11.16 3.08 -7.95
N ASN A 34 10.75 1.95 -8.50
CA ASN A 34 10.28 1.82 -9.88
C ASN A 34 8.79 1.47 -9.99
N LEU A 35 8.11 1.29 -8.84
CA LEU A 35 6.67 1.11 -8.79
C LEU A 35 6.06 1.98 -7.71
N GLU A 36 4.96 2.63 -8.06
CA GLU A 36 4.09 3.36 -7.14
C GLU A 36 2.71 2.74 -7.10
N PHE A 37 2.12 2.71 -5.91
CA PHE A 37 0.74 2.33 -5.69
C PHE A 37 -0.06 3.58 -5.34
N SER A 38 -1.18 3.73 -6.02
CA SER A 38 -2.10 4.85 -5.85
C SER A 38 -3.53 4.35 -5.69
N TYR A 39 -4.43 5.23 -5.32
CA TYR A 39 -5.86 4.97 -5.35
C TYR A 39 -6.62 6.19 -5.88
N ILE A 40 -7.80 5.92 -6.41
CA ILE A 40 -8.82 6.90 -6.72
C ILE A 40 -10.13 6.47 -6.09
N THR A 41 -10.90 7.41 -5.56
CA THR A 41 -12.25 7.18 -5.06
C THR A 41 -13.27 7.72 -6.05
N SER A 42 -14.33 6.97 -6.31
CA SER A 42 -15.49 7.56 -6.95
C SER A 42 -16.18 8.50 -5.95
N SER A 43 -16.46 9.72 -6.40
CA SER A 43 -17.48 10.56 -5.78
C SER A 43 -18.81 9.85 -5.88
N ASP A 44 -19.72 10.16 -4.96
CA ASP A 44 -21.11 9.71 -5.08
C ASP A 44 -21.67 10.15 -6.44
N THR A 45 -22.05 9.19 -7.25
CA THR A 45 -22.75 9.41 -8.52
C THR A 45 -24.23 9.12 -8.41
N ALA A 46 -24.68 8.71 -7.21
CA ALA A 46 -26.09 8.44 -6.99
C ALA A 46 -26.87 9.75 -6.89
N ASP A 47 -28.05 9.77 -7.48
CA ASP A 47 -29.00 10.90 -7.43
C ASP A 47 -29.51 11.24 -6.01
N ASN A 48 -28.98 10.57 -5.00
CA ASN A 48 -29.31 10.75 -3.58
C ASN A 48 -28.41 11.78 -2.88
N ILE A 49 -28.10 12.85 -3.56
CA ILE A 49 -27.28 13.94 -3.04
C ILE A 49 -27.89 14.43 -1.71
N GLY A 50 -27.16 14.21 -0.63
CA GLY A 50 -27.41 14.87 0.64
C GLY A 50 -27.75 13.99 1.84
N ASN A 51 -28.16 12.72 1.65
CA ASN A 51 -28.52 11.87 2.79
C ASN A 51 -27.29 11.25 3.47
N LEU A 52 -26.30 10.81 2.69
CA LEU A 52 -25.06 10.24 3.18
C LEU A 52 -23.86 11.10 2.74
N VAL A 53 -23.07 11.55 3.69
CA VAL A 53 -21.80 12.22 3.46
C VAL A 53 -20.71 11.44 4.17
N LEU A 54 -19.68 11.02 3.43
CA LEU A 54 -18.50 10.39 3.99
C LEU A 54 -17.42 11.44 4.20
N ASP A 55 -16.99 11.67 5.45
CA ASP A 55 -15.91 12.59 5.81
C ASP A 55 -14.56 11.88 5.80
N THR A 56 -14.56 10.64 6.29
CA THR A 56 -13.34 9.84 6.46
C THR A 56 -13.65 8.37 6.21
N VAL A 57 -12.87 7.73 5.37
CA VAL A 57 -12.84 6.27 5.28
C VAL A 57 -11.41 5.80 5.43
N LYS A 58 -11.20 4.84 6.32
CA LYS A 58 -9.92 4.18 6.55
C LYS A 58 -10.06 2.70 6.22
N ILE A 59 -9.10 2.17 5.46
CA ILE A 59 -9.05 0.74 5.10
C ILE A 59 -7.69 0.19 5.51
N LEU A 60 -7.68 -0.90 6.23
CA LEU A 60 -6.45 -1.61 6.58
C LEU A 60 -6.12 -2.65 5.50
N LEU A 61 -5.12 -2.36 4.68
CA LEU A 61 -4.54 -3.28 3.71
C LEU A 61 -3.40 -4.05 4.38
N LYS A 62 -3.57 -5.35 4.56
CA LYS A 62 -2.56 -6.22 5.15
C LYS A 62 -1.34 -6.37 4.25
N ASP A 63 -1.57 -6.66 2.97
CA ASP A 63 -0.52 -6.78 1.98
C ASP A 63 -1.03 -6.49 0.55
N ILE A 64 -0.11 -6.06 -0.28
CA ILE A 64 -0.25 -5.98 -1.73
C ILE A 64 0.81 -6.92 -2.31
N LYS A 65 0.41 -7.80 -3.23
CA LYS A 65 1.28 -8.76 -3.91
C LYS A 65 1.14 -8.62 -5.41
N LEU A 66 2.27 -8.71 -6.11
CA LEU A 66 2.32 -8.82 -7.56
C LEU A 66 2.83 -10.21 -7.95
N ASN A 67 2.19 -10.83 -8.92
CA ASN A 67 2.58 -12.13 -9.43
C ASN A 67 3.20 -11.97 -10.83
N VAL A 68 4.37 -12.55 -11.00
CA VAL A 68 5.07 -12.58 -12.28
C VAL A 68 4.25 -13.39 -13.30
N ALA A 69 4.14 -12.88 -14.52
CA ALA A 69 3.42 -13.53 -15.59
C ALA A 69 3.99 -14.93 -15.90
N ASN A 70 3.11 -15.88 -16.12
CA ASN A 70 3.45 -17.28 -16.46
C ASN A 70 4.28 -18.01 -15.39
N SER A 71 4.34 -17.49 -14.16
CA SER A 71 4.97 -18.20 -13.05
C SER A 71 3.93 -18.88 -12.16
N SER A 72 4.31 -20.03 -11.57
CA SER A 72 3.60 -20.53 -10.39
C SER A 72 3.65 -19.46 -9.29
N ASP A 73 2.61 -19.34 -8.49
CA ASP A 73 2.40 -18.28 -7.46
C ASP A 73 3.56 -18.02 -6.46
N SER A 74 4.75 -18.55 -6.72
CA SER A 74 5.90 -18.58 -5.81
C SER A 74 6.80 -17.34 -5.87
N THR A 75 6.71 -16.52 -6.91
CA THR A 75 7.59 -15.34 -7.06
C THR A 75 6.76 -14.07 -6.89
N ASN A 76 6.62 -13.64 -5.65
CA ASN A 76 5.76 -12.54 -5.34
C ASN A 76 6.54 -11.40 -4.70
N PHE A 77 6.39 -10.22 -5.25
CA PHE A 77 6.65 -9.02 -4.49
C PHE A 77 5.50 -8.83 -3.49
N LYS A 78 5.84 -8.58 -2.23
CA LYS A 78 4.87 -8.35 -1.15
C LYS A 78 5.28 -7.11 -0.38
N THR A 79 4.31 -6.23 -0.11
CA THR A 79 4.48 -5.04 0.70
C THR A 79 3.24 -4.76 1.55
N GLY A 80 3.38 -4.06 2.66
CA GLY A 80 2.33 -3.75 3.63
C GLY A 80 2.75 -4.12 5.06
N PRO A 81 1.91 -3.88 6.11
CA PRO A 81 0.55 -3.34 6.01
C PRO A 81 0.47 -1.83 5.77
N TYR A 82 -0.62 -1.38 5.17
CA TYR A 82 -0.92 0.03 4.95
C TYR A 82 -2.28 0.41 5.52
N VAL A 83 -2.41 1.63 6.01
CA VAL A 83 -3.71 2.25 6.26
C VAL A 83 -3.99 3.22 5.12
N LEU A 84 -5.02 2.94 4.35
CA LEU A 84 -5.52 3.87 3.35
C LEU A 84 -6.45 4.86 4.04
N TYR A 85 -6.13 6.15 3.96
CA TYR A 85 -7.02 7.25 4.31
C TYR A 85 -7.63 7.74 3.02
N LEU A 86 -8.89 7.38 2.74
CA LEU A 86 -9.53 7.76 1.49
C LEU A 86 -9.79 9.27 1.46
N ASN A 87 -9.30 9.89 0.42
CA ASN A 87 -9.56 11.29 0.09
C ASN A 87 -10.67 11.32 -0.97
N PHE A 88 -11.74 12.05 -0.68
CA PHE A 88 -12.90 12.19 -1.57
C PHE A 88 -12.75 13.36 -2.54
N ASN A 89 -11.64 14.11 -2.48
CA ASN A 89 -11.30 15.07 -3.51
C ASN A 89 -10.96 14.34 -4.82
N THR A 90 -11.26 14.98 -5.93
CA THR A 90 -10.95 14.44 -7.25
C THR A 90 -9.45 14.29 -7.45
N GLY A 91 -9.02 13.13 -7.93
CA GLY A 91 -7.63 12.86 -8.30
C GLY A 91 -7.07 11.56 -7.72
N VAL A 92 -5.93 11.18 -8.26
CA VAL A 92 -5.19 9.98 -7.84
C VAL A 92 -4.31 10.32 -6.63
N ASN A 93 -4.43 9.52 -5.59
CA ASN A 93 -3.71 9.68 -4.33
C ASN A 93 -2.69 8.56 -4.16
N THR A 94 -1.45 8.90 -3.84
CA THR A 94 -0.38 7.91 -3.64
C THR A 94 -0.55 7.18 -2.30
N ILE A 95 -0.44 5.84 -2.32
CA ILE A 95 -0.37 4.97 -1.14
C ILE A 95 1.09 4.84 -0.68
N GLY A 96 1.97 4.57 -1.61
CA GLY A 96 3.39 4.35 -1.37
C GLY A 96 4.13 3.96 -2.64
N SER A 97 5.45 3.86 -2.54
CA SER A 97 6.31 3.41 -3.64
C SER A 97 7.34 2.40 -3.13
N GLY A 98 7.95 1.68 -4.05
CA GLY A 98 9.02 0.75 -3.77
C GLY A 98 9.70 0.26 -5.03
N TYR A 99 10.85 -0.38 -4.83
CA TYR A 99 11.49 -1.12 -5.90
C TYR A 99 10.91 -2.53 -5.98
N ILE A 100 10.53 -2.93 -7.18
CA ILE A 100 10.20 -4.32 -7.48
C ILE A 100 11.09 -4.83 -8.63
N PRO A 101 11.38 -6.14 -8.71
CA PRO A 101 12.18 -6.68 -9.81
C PRO A 101 11.60 -6.29 -11.18
N VAL A 102 12.46 -5.91 -12.10
CA VAL A 102 12.08 -5.68 -13.50
C VAL A 102 11.47 -6.97 -14.07
N GLY A 103 10.35 -6.84 -14.74
CA GLY A 103 9.64 -8.00 -15.27
C GLY A 103 8.22 -7.70 -15.70
N THR A 104 7.52 -8.76 -16.10
CA THR A 104 6.13 -8.70 -16.51
C THR A 104 5.26 -9.36 -15.45
N TYR A 105 4.25 -8.63 -14.99
CA TYR A 105 3.32 -9.06 -13.95
C TYR A 105 1.91 -9.13 -14.53
N ASP A 106 1.20 -10.22 -14.30
CA ASP A 106 -0.15 -10.43 -14.83
C ASP A 106 -1.25 -10.29 -13.78
N LYS A 107 -0.89 -10.28 -12.49
CA LYS A 107 -1.85 -10.28 -11.39
C LYS A 107 -1.40 -9.38 -10.25
N ILE A 108 -2.40 -8.75 -9.62
CA ILE A 108 -2.27 -8.11 -8.31
C ILE A 108 -3.21 -8.80 -7.33
N GLN A 109 -2.75 -8.99 -6.12
CA GLN A 109 -3.57 -9.46 -5.00
C GLN A 109 -3.44 -8.48 -3.85
N PHE A 110 -4.54 -8.18 -3.21
CA PHE A 110 -4.56 -7.44 -1.95
C PHE A 110 -5.56 -8.06 -0.98
N GLU A 111 -5.34 -7.79 0.29
CA GLU A 111 -6.16 -8.29 1.38
C GLU A 111 -6.49 -7.13 2.31
N VAL A 112 -7.78 -6.80 2.41
CA VAL A 112 -8.31 -6.01 3.52
C VAL A 112 -8.48 -6.95 4.70
N HIS A 113 -7.87 -6.62 5.82
CA HIS A 113 -7.74 -7.56 6.93
C HIS A 113 -7.99 -6.88 8.27
N LYS A 114 -8.82 -7.49 9.06
CA LYS A 114 -8.94 -7.18 10.47
C LYS A 114 -7.69 -7.74 11.19
N LEU A 115 -7.12 -6.93 12.08
CA LEU A 115 -5.93 -7.32 12.85
C LEU A 115 -6.21 -8.48 13.79
N ASN A 116 -5.20 -9.31 14.03
CA ASN A 116 -5.19 -10.20 15.18
C ASN A 116 -4.85 -9.38 16.45
N THR A 117 -5.28 -9.86 17.60
CA THR A 117 -5.13 -9.13 18.88
C THR A 117 -3.69 -8.76 19.24
N ASN A 118 -2.70 -9.45 18.68
CA ASN A 118 -1.27 -9.25 18.96
C ASN A 118 -0.52 -8.52 17.83
N GLU A 119 -1.21 -8.11 16.76
CA GLU A 119 -0.58 -7.37 15.66
C GLU A 119 -0.45 -5.89 16.03
N ILE A 120 0.70 -5.31 15.67
CA ILE A 120 0.92 -3.87 15.83
C ILE A 120 -0.01 -3.13 14.86
N VAL A 121 -0.80 -2.25 15.42
CA VAL A 121 -1.77 -1.45 14.67
C VAL A 121 -1.10 -0.18 14.18
N PRO A 122 -1.04 0.06 12.86
CA PRO A 122 -0.52 1.33 12.33
C PRO A 122 -1.37 2.55 12.74
N ASP A 123 -2.67 2.32 13.00
CA ASP A 123 -3.60 3.34 13.48
C ASP A 123 -4.46 2.74 14.61
N PRO A 124 -4.43 3.33 15.83
CA PRO A 124 -5.09 2.78 17.00
C PRO A 124 -6.62 2.70 16.87
N GLU A 125 -7.25 3.42 15.95
CA GLU A 125 -8.70 3.30 15.75
C GLU A 125 -9.16 1.92 15.27
N PHE A 126 -8.26 1.13 14.68
CA PHE A 126 -8.56 -0.25 14.25
C PHE A 126 -8.60 -1.26 15.40
N ASN A 127 -8.28 -0.84 16.61
CA ASN A 127 -8.36 -1.69 17.80
C ASN A 127 -8.91 -0.87 18.98
N ASP A 128 -10.06 -1.24 19.50
CA ASP A 128 -10.67 -0.57 20.66
C ASP A 128 -10.37 -1.29 22.00
N GLY A 129 -9.45 -2.23 21.98
CA GLY A 129 -9.06 -3.05 23.13
C GLY A 129 -9.90 -4.33 23.28
N THR A 130 -11.08 -4.39 22.67
CA THR A 130 -11.97 -5.56 22.68
C THR A 130 -12.11 -6.15 21.28
N ASN A 131 -12.29 -5.29 20.30
CA ASN A 131 -12.52 -5.66 18.90
C ASN A 131 -11.46 -5.04 18.01
N THR A 132 -11.21 -5.72 16.89
CA THR A 132 -10.36 -5.22 15.82
C THR A 132 -11.15 -5.06 14.54
N TYR A 133 -10.80 -4.05 13.77
CA TYR A 133 -11.55 -3.64 12.58
C TYR A 133 -10.64 -3.65 11.35
N SER A 134 -11.24 -3.67 10.19
CA SER A 134 -10.56 -3.61 8.89
C SER A 134 -10.92 -2.37 8.09
N VAL A 135 -12.13 -1.84 8.33
CA VAL A 135 -12.64 -0.64 7.69
C VAL A 135 -13.32 0.25 8.74
N ILE A 136 -13.06 1.54 8.67
CA ILE A 136 -13.71 2.56 9.50
C ILE A 136 -14.23 3.64 8.57
N ALA A 137 -15.53 3.92 8.63
CA ALA A 137 -16.16 5.00 7.89
C ALA A 137 -16.83 5.99 8.86
N LYS A 138 -16.60 7.27 8.64
CA LYS A 138 -17.19 8.36 9.43
C LYS A 138 -17.85 9.36 8.50
N GLY A 139 -18.94 9.93 8.97
CA GLY A 139 -19.67 10.91 8.18
C GLY A 139 -20.96 11.36 8.82
N THR A 140 -21.91 11.77 7.99
CA THR A 140 -23.25 12.10 8.41
C THR A 140 -24.27 11.37 7.54
N TYR A 141 -25.37 10.97 8.16
CA TYR A 141 -26.57 10.47 7.49
C TYR A 141 -27.77 11.30 7.92
N ASN A 142 -28.45 11.95 6.98
CA ASN A 142 -29.51 12.94 7.28
C ASN A 142 -29.05 14.01 8.29
N GLY A 143 -27.78 14.44 8.21
CA GLY A 143 -27.20 15.42 9.13
C GLY A 143 -26.77 14.87 10.50
N VAL A 144 -27.06 13.60 10.81
CA VAL A 144 -26.65 12.95 12.06
C VAL A 144 -25.31 12.25 11.87
N ARG A 145 -24.33 12.53 12.74
CA ARG A 145 -23.02 11.90 12.68
C ARG A 145 -23.06 10.40 12.94
N PHE A 146 -22.20 9.65 12.25
CA PHE A 146 -22.00 8.23 12.48
C PHE A 146 -20.50 7.87 12.48
N VAL A 147 -20.20 6.75 13.13
CA VAL A 147 -18.95 6.01 13.00
C VAL A 147 -19.30 4.55 12.76
N PHE A 148 -19.07 4.10 11.55
CA PHE A 148 -19.25 2.69 11.19
C PHE A 148 -17.92 1.99 11.22
N LYS A 149 -17.85 0.82 11.86
CA LYS A 149 -16.65 0.00 11.96
C LYS A 149 -16.97 -1.42 11.49
N SER A 150 -16.22 -1.89 10.48
CA SER A 150 -16.36 -3.24 9.96
C SER A 150 -15.18 -4.12 10.41
N ASP A 151 -15.50 -5.33 10.82
CA ASP A 151 -14.52 -6.35 11.15
C ASP A 151 -14.30 -7.37 10.01
N LYS A 152 -14.89 -7.15 8.85
CA LYS A 152 -14.83 -8.07 7.73
C LYS A 152 -13.44 -8.05 7.07
N SER A 153 -12.95 -9.23 6.76
CA SER A 153 -11.74 -9.42 5.95
C SER A 153 -12.13 -9.96 4.58
N ALA A 154 -11.47 -9.45 3.56
CA ALA A 154 -11.66 -9.91 2.19
C ALA A 154 -10.35 -9.86 1.42
N LYS A 155 -10.17 -10.85 0.57
CA LYS A 155 -9.03 -10.96 -0.34
C LYS A 155 -9.52 -10.89 -1.76
N GLN A 156 -8.85 -10.10 -2.58
CA GLN A 156 -9.10 -10.04 -4.00
C GLN A 156 -7.81 -10.33 -4.78
N LYS A 157 -7.98 -11.05 -5.91
CA LYS A 157 -6.95 -11.28 -6.91
C LYS A 157 -7.49 -10.77 -8.23
N LEU A 158 -6.79 -9.83 -8.84
CA LEU A 158 -7.14 -9.22 -10.10
C LEU A 158 -6.10 -9.59 -11.15
N ASN A 159 -6.56 -9.94 -12.33
CA ASN A 159 -5.70 -10.04 -13.50
C ASN A 159 -5.65 -8.65 -14.16
N PHE A 160 -4.48 -8.21 -14.55
CA PHE A 160 -4.36 -7.03 -15.37
C PHE A 160 -4.90 -7.32 -16.77
N PRO A 161 -5.74 -6.46 -17.35
CA PRO A 161 -6.22 -6.61 -18.74
C PRO A 161 -5.06 -6.70 -19.74
N ASN A 162 -4.03 -5.87 -19.52
CA ASN A 162 -2.73 -5.92 -20.15
C ASN A 162 -1.69 -6.14 -19.08
N SER A 163 -0.77 -7.07 -19.29
CA SER A 163 0.28 -7.33 -18.31
C SER A 163 1.05 -6.08 -17.99
N LEU A 164 1.30 -5.85 -16.69
CA LEU A 164 2.12 -4.76 -16.20
C LEU A 164 3.59 -5.06 -16.52
N VAL A 165 4.20 -4.30 -17.41
CA VAL A 165 5.64 -4.35 -17.64
C VAL A 165 6.30 -3.32 -16.72
N VAL A 166 7.09 -3.82 -15.76
CA VAL A 166 7.88 -2.99 -14.86
C VAL A 166 9.31 -2.94 -15.38
N THR A 167 9.83 -1.75 -15.52
CA THR A 167 11.20 -1.46 -15.96
C THR A 167 11.94 -0.69 -14.86
N GLU A 168 13.10 -0.17 -15.13
CA GLU A 168 13.79 0.74 -14.20
C GLU A 168 13.11 2.13 -14.13
N THR A 169 12.22 2.44 -15.07
CA THR A 169 11.41 3.67 -15.01
C THR A 169 10.19 3.46 -14.14
N LYS A 170 9.78 4.51 -13.43
CA LYS A 170 8.68 4.46 -12.50
C LYS A 170 7.35 4.17 -13.21
N SER A 171 6.68 3.12 -12.76
CA SER A 171 5.31 2.76 -13.17
C SER A 171 4.34 3.07 -12.02
N ASN A 172 3.05 3.22 -12.32
CA ASN A 172 2.02 3.39 -11.30
C ASN A 172 0.87 2.39 -11.51
N ILE A 173 0.37 1.86 -10.38
CA ILE A 173 -0.86 1.07 -10.31
C ILE A 173 -1.86 1.85 -9.48
N THR A 174 -3.04 2.12 -10.05
CA THR A 174 -4.13 2.80 -9.35
C THR A 174 -5.22 1.81 -8.95
N LEU A 175 -5.60 1.83 -7.66
CA LEU A 175 -6.76 1.11 -7.13
C LEU A 175 -7.99 2.02 -7.21
N HIS A 176 -9.06 1.55 -7.81
CA HIS A 176 -10.34 2.25 -7.80
C HIS A 176 -11.22 1.70 -6.69
N ILE A 177 -11.64 2.57 -5.77
CA ILE A 177 -12.39 2.24 -4.57
C ILE A 177 -13.68 3.07 -4.54
N MET A 178 -14.80 2.42 -4.29
CA MET A 178 -16.14 3.02 -4.31
C MET A 178 -16.82 2.89 -2.94
N PRO A 179 -16.48 3.71 -1.93
CA PRO A 179 -16.97 3.51 -0.57
C PRO A 179 -18.46 3.81 -0.38
N TYR A 180 -19.07 4.66 -1.18
CA TYR A 180 -20.49 4.99 -1.06
C TYR A 180 -21.40 3.79 -1.32
N VAL A 181 -21.03 2.88 -2.24
CA VAL A 181 -21.84 1.69 -2.55
C VAL A 181 -21.97 0.70 -1.38
N TRP A 182 -21.12 0.84 -0.36
CA TRP A 182 -21.22 0.00 0.83
C TRP A 182 -22.51 0.25 1.62
N PHE A 183 -23.03 1.46 1.52
CA PHE A 183 -24.18 1.92 2.27
C PHE A 183 -25.49 1.87 1.45
N ILE A 184 -25.49 1.22 0.30
CA ILE A 184 -26.67 1.12 -0.57
C ILE A 184 -27.35 -0.23 -0.35
N ASP A 185 -28.69 -0.22 -0.21
CA ASP A 185 -29.52 -1.40 -0.11
C ASP A 185 -29.89 -1.97 -1.49
N SER A 186 -30.65 -3.06 -1.51
CA SER A 186 -31.12 -3.71 -2.74
C SER A 186 -32.07 -2.85 -3.59
N ASN A 187 -32.61 -1.77 -3.05
CA ASN A 187 -33.49 -0.82 -3.73
C ASN A 187 -32.74 0.43 -4.20
N ASN A 188 -31.40 0.39 -4.16
CA ASN A 188 -30.52 1.50 -4.49
C ASN A 188 -30.73 2.75 -3.61
N GLN A 189 -31.07 2.54 -2.33
CA GLN A 189 -31.26 3.59 -1.34
C GLN A 189 -30.15 3.53 -0.28
N TYR A 190 -29.71 4.70 0.22
CA TYR A 190 -28.75 4.74 1.31
C TYR A 190 -29.35 4.23 2.61
N MET A 191 -28.62 3.33 3.25
CA MET A 191 -28.94 2.81 4.58
C MET A 191 -28.37 3.71 5.65
N ASP A 192 -29.13 3.91 6.74
CA ASP A 192 -28.62 4.61 7.93
C ASP A 192 -27.56 3.77 8.65
N PRO A 193 -26.29 4.23 8.72
CA PRO A 193 -25.23 3.50 9.41
C PRO A 193 -25.39 3.46 10.93
N ASN A 194 -26.22 4.33 11.52
CA ASN A 194 -26.54 4.33 12.94
C ASN A 194 -27.63 3.29 13.30
N ASN A 195 -28.37 2.79 12.31
CA ASN A 195 -29.37 1.77 12.55
C ASN A 195 -28.72 0.38 12.67
N PRO A 196 -28.80 -0.28 13.85
CA PRO A 196 -28.16 -1.61 14.04
C PRO A 196 -28.67 -2.69 13.08
N LEU A 197 -29.90 -2.54 12.56
CA LEU A 197 -30.48 -3.50 11.61
C LEU A 197 -29.76 -3.47 10.25
N ASN A 198 -29.12 -2.36 9.91
CA ASN A 198 -28.37 -2.20 8.66
C ASN A 198 -26.92 -2.69 8.76
N HIS A 199 -26.42 -2.88 9.97
CA HIS A 199 -24.99 -3.17 10.21
C HIS A 199 -24.48 -4.36 9.41
N ASN A 200 -25.16 -5.49 9.47
CA ASN A 200 -24.74 -6.71 8.77
C ASN A 200 -24.80 -6.54 7.24
N THR A 201 -25.82 -5.83 6.73
CA THR A 201 -25.93 -5.59 5.28
C THR A 201 -24.80 -4.71 4.79
N ILE A 202 -24.46 -3.64 5.52
CA ILE A 202 -23.35 -2.75 5.19
C ILE A 202 -22.03 -3.52 5.26
N ASP A 203 -21.82 -4.35 6.28
CA ASP A 203 -20.66 -5.22 6.42
C ASP A 203 -20.49 -6.19 5.25
N ASP A 204 -21.59 -6.83 4.81
CA ASP A 204 -21.55 -7.75 3.68
C ASP A 204 -21.32 -6.99 2.36
N ASN A 205 -21.86 -5.80 2.20
CA ASN A 205 -21.59 -4.92 1.06
C ASN A 205 -20.09 -4.53 1.00
N ILE A 206 -19.49 -4.15 2.13
CA ILE A 206 -18.05 -3.87 2.22
C ILE A 206 -17.24 -5.09 1.74
N LYS A 207 -17.53 -6.25 2.31
CA LYS A 207 -16.83 -7.50 1.98
C LYS A 207 -16.96 -7.87 0.51
N ASN A 208 -18.17 -7.79 -0.03
CA ASN A 208 -18.45 -8.12 -1.43
C ASN A 208 -17.84 -7.10 -2.38
N ASN A 209 -17.92 -5.81 -2.04
CA ASN A 209 -17.31 -4.75 -2.84
C ASN A 209 -15.78 -4.92 -2.92
N ILE A 210 -15.10 -5.24 -1.80
CA ILE A 210 -13.68 -5.53 -1.80
C ILE A 210 -13.35 -6.73 -2.70
N LYS A 211 -14.17 -7.77 -2.69
CA LYS A 211 -13.94 -8.98 -3.49
C LYS A 211 -14.19 -8.81 -4.99
N GLU A 212 -15.14 -7.98 -5.37
CA GLU A 212 -15.71 -8.00 -6.71
C GLU A 212 -15.53 -6.67 -7.45
N ASN A 213 -15.53 -5.54 -6.72
CA ASN A 213 -15.64 -4.22 -7.33
C ASN A 213 -14.39 -3.35 -7.21
N PHE A 214 -13.45 -3.67 -6.33
CA PHE A 214 -12.16 -3.01 -6.38
C PHE A 214 -11.50 -3.36 -7.71
N LYS A 215 -11.00 -2.33 -8.39
CA LYS A 215 -10.29 -2.50 -9.67
C LYS A 215 -8.86 -2.01 -9.48
N ALA A 216 -7.93 -2.65 -10.18
CA ALA A 216 -6.56 -2.19 -10.25
C ALA A 216 -6.14 -2.14 -11.72
N PHE A 217 -5.47 -1.08 -12.09
CA PHE A 217 -5.01 -0.85 -13.45
C PHE A 217 -3.71 -0.06 -13.47
N LYS A 218 -2.99 -0.20 -14.58
CA LYS A 218 -1.84 0.64 -14.87
C LYS A 218 -2.33 2.06 -15.18
N ASP A 219 -1.66 3.06 -14.60
CA ASP A 219 -2.05 4.48 -14.68
C ASP A 219 -0.79 5.34 -14.45
N ASN A 220 0.10 5.34 -15.42
CA ASN A 220 1.41 5.97 -15.28
C ASN A 220 1.34 7.49 -15.23
N ASP A 221 0.37 8.09 -15.91
CA ASP A 221 0.15 9.54 -15.92
C ASP A 221 -0.73 10.01 -14.76
N LYS A 222 -1.26 9.08 -13.96
CA LYS A 222 -2.09 9.32 -12.78
C LYS A 222 -3.33 10.17 -13.08
N ASN A 223 -3.95 9.89 -14.22
CA ASN A 223 -5.21 10.56 -14.59
C ASN A 223 -6.44 9.82 -14.05
N GLY A 224 -6.27 8.64 -13.44
CA GLY A 224 -7.34 7.79 -12.88
C GLY A 224 -8.03 6.93 -13.90
N ILE A 225 -7.50 6.83 -15.11
CA ILE A 225 -8.00 6.04 -16.24
C ILE A 225 -6.96 4.99 -16.62
N PRO A 226 -7.35 3.75 -16.96
CA PRO A 226 -6.39 2.74 -17.42
C PRO A 226 -5.61 3.17 -18.68
N ASP A 227 -4.27 3.01 -18.64
CA ASP A 227 -3.34 3.20 -19.78
C ASP A 227 -3.53 2.08 -20.84
#